data_a34d222b578f749df1810cd757a060f5
#
_entry.id   a34d222b578f749df1810cd757a060f5
#
_cell.length_a   1.000
_cell.length_b   1.000
_cell.length_c   1.000
_cell.angle_alpha   90.00
_cell.angle_beta   90.00
_cell.angle_gamma   90.00
#
_symmetry.space_group_name_H-M   'P 1'
#
loop_
_entity.id
_entity.type
_entity.pdbx_description
1 polymer ?
#
loop_
_entity_poly.entity_id
_entity_poly.type
_entity_poly.pdbx_seq_one_letter_code
_entity_poly.pdbx_strand_id
1 'polypeptide(L)'
;TVKEKENIKDKNVSAIDIEKAMGAPERIREIVKYTLEHFDQKTKRNSFYSLKGKRMAGFNAMFAVSSIPMAMKYYKEFQKQIAESHRQFTIATIFSYAANEEDPEDVLQEEGFDTDALDQTSRDFLESAIQDYNVAFNTNFDTSSDKFQNYYKDLSMRVKNREVDLLIVVNMFLTGFDATTLNTLWVDKNLKMHGL
;
A
#
# COMPACT_ATOMS: atom_id res chain seq x y z
N THR A 1 -5.04 4.68 -42.86
CA THR A 1 -4.59 3.37 -42.29
C THR A 1 -3.16 3.39 -41.80
N VAL A 2 -2.22 4.12 -42.47
CA VAL A 2 -0.82 4.26 -42.03
C VAL A 2 -0.72 5.18 -40.81
N LYS A 3 -1.45 6.31 -40.79
CA LYS A 3 -1.48 7.26 -39.65
C LYS A 3 -2.03 6.64 -38.35
N GLU A 4 -3.00 5.72 -38.43
CA GLU A 4 -3.52 5.02 -37.24
C GLU A 4 -2.48 4.06 -36.65
N LYS A 5 -1.65 3.39 -37.46
CA LYS A 5 -0.60 2.50 -36.97
C LYS A 5 0.55 3.23 -36.27
N GLU A 6 0.90 4.43 -36.75
CA GLU A 6 1.90 5.30 -36.10
C GLU A 6 1.41 5.85 -34.75
N ASN A 7 0.16 6.30 -34.67
CA ASN A 7 -0.43 6.77 -33.42
C ASN A 7 -0.54 5.68 -32.33
N ILE A 8 -0.78 4.42 -32.70
CA ILE A 8 -0.80 3.31 -31.75
C ILE A 8 0.60 3.02 -31.23
N LYS A 9 1.63 3.08 -32.09
CA LYS A 9 3.03 2.89 -31.65
C LYS A 9 3.50 3.99 -30.71
N ASP A 10 3.19 5.24 -30.99
CA ASP A 10 3.58 6.38 -30.15
C ASP A 10 2.89 6.38 -28.79
N LYS A 11 1.62 6.00 -28.73
CA LYS A 11 0.91 5.83 -27.44
C LYS A 11 1.50 4.71 -26.59
N ASN A 12 1.83 3.58 -27.19
CA ASN A 12 2.44 2.45 -26.47
C ASN A 12 3.86 2.78 -25.99
N VAL A 13 4.66 3.47 -26.82
CA VAL A 13 6.01 3.91 -26.45
C VAL A 13 5.93 4.93 -25.31
N SER A 14 5.05 5.92 -25.39
CA SER A 14 4.89 6.92 -24.33
C SER A 14 4.39 6.31 -23.02
N ALA A 15 3.51 5.31 -23.06
CA ALA A 15 3.03 4.60 -21.87
C ALA A 15 4.18 3.80 -21.20
N ILE A 16 4.98 3.10 -21.98
CA ILE A 16 6.17 2.35 -21.50
C ILE A 16 7.20 3.32 -20.87
N ASP A 17 7.42 4.48 -21.48
CA ASP A 17 8.35 5.47 -20.96
C ASP A 17 7.85 6.09 -19.66
N ILE A 18 6.55 6.34 -19.54
CA ILE A 18 5.91 6.82 -18.31
C ILE A 18 6.03 5.76 -17.20
N GLU A 19 5.73 4.50 -17.48
CA GLU A 19 5.84 3.42 -16.49
C GLU A 19 7.28 3.25 -16.00
N LYS A 20 8.26 3.28 -16.89
CA LYS A 20 9.69 3.25 -16.55
C LYS A 20 10.08 4.46 -15.68
N ALA A 21 9.64 5.65 -16.05
CA ALA A 21 9.93 6.87 -15.29
C ALA A 21 9.28 6.83 -13.89
N MET A 22 8.05 6.36 -13.79
CA MET A 22 7.34 6.20 -12.51
C MET A 22 8.01 5.17 -11.61
N GLY A 23 8.52 4.08 -12.20
CA GLY A 23 9.22 3.01 -11.49
C GLY A 23 10.72 3.20 -11.31
N ALA A 24 11.28 4.38 -11.64
CA ALA A 24 12.72 4.66 -11.52
C ALA A 24 13.17 4.60 -10.04
N PRO A 25 14.24 3.87 -9.72
CA PRO A 25 14.71 3.68 -8.34
C PRO A 25 15.01 5.00 -7.61
N GLU A 26 15.59 5.96 -8.30
CA GLU A 26 15.93 7.27 -7.75
C GLU A 26 14.66 8.04 -7.35
N ARG A 27 13.63 8.02 -8.21
CA ARG A 27 12.34 8.65 -7.91
C ARG A 27 11.68 8.02 -6.68
N ILE A 28 11.63 6.69 -6.61
CA ILE A 28 11.06 5.95 -5.48
C ILE A 28 11.82 6.30 -4.20
N ARG A 29 13.15 6.30 -4.24
CA ARG A 29 14.00 6.66 -3.11
C ARG A 29 13.69 8.05 -2.57
N GLU A 30 13.59 9.05 -3.45
CA GLU A 30 13.30 10.44 -3.04
C GLU A 30 11.88 10.59 -2.49
N ILE A 31 10.88 9.90 -3.06
CA ILE A 31 9.50 9.91 -2.54
C ILE A 31 9.44 9.27 -1.15
N VAL A 32 10.10 8.14 -0.94
CA VAL A 32 10.16 7.47 0.37
C VAL A 32 10.86 8.37 1.39
N LYS A 33 12.00 8.95 1.03
CA LYS A 33 12.71 9.90 1.87
C LYS A 33 11.82 11.07 2.27
N TYR A 34 11.18 11.72 1.30
CA TYR A 34 10.26 12.83 1.55
C TYR A 34 9.10 12.41 2.48
N THR A 35 8.52 11.23 2.23
CA THR A 35 7.42 10.70 3.05
C THR A 35 7.86 10.52 4.50
N LEU A 36 9.02 9.90 4.74
CA LEU A 36 9.54 9.66 6.08
C LEU A 36 9.93 10.95 6.81
N GLU A 37 10.54 11.91 6.11
CA GLU A 37 10.91 13.21 6.68
C GLU A 37 9.68 14.04 7.11
N HIS A 38 8.58 13.96 6.34
CA HIS A 38 7.37 14.74 6.62
C HIS A 38 6.30 13.96 7.39
N PHE A 39 6.53 12.68 7.66
CA PHE A 39 5.54 11.79 8.27
C PHE A 39 5.03 12.32 9.61
N ASP A 40 5.94 12.69 10.51
CA ASP A 40 5.58 13.14 11.87
C ASP A 40 4.77 14.42 11.85
N GLN A 41 5.10 15.34 10.96
CA GLN A 41 4.35 16.58 10.78
C GLN A 41 2.94 16.31 10.25
N LYS A 42 2.81 15.50 9.19
CA LYS A 42 1.54 15.21 8.54
C LYS A 42 0.61 14.39 9.44
N THR A 43 1.15 13.38 10.10
CA THR A 43 0.38 12.52 10.99
C THR A 43 0.28 13.04 12.42
N LYS A 44 0.80 14.26 12.69
CA LYS A 44 0.80 14.86 14.03
C LYS A 44 1.33 13.90 15.11
N ARG A 45 2.42 13.18 14.80
CA ARG A 45 2.94 12.08 15.62
C ARG A 45 3.19 12.48 17.08
N ASN A 46 3.53 13.73 17.34
CA ASN A 46 3.80 14.28 18.67
C ASN A 46 2.55 14.86 19.36
N SER A 47 1.38 14.77 18.75
CA SER A 47 0.12 15.23 19.33
C SER A 47 -0.62 14.06 19.98
N PHE A 48 -1.25 14.32 21.13
CA PHE A 48 -2.01 13.32 21.86
C PHE A 48 -3.50 13.61 21.80
N TYR A 49 -4.30 12.57 21.70
CA TYR A 49 -5.76 12.62 21.75
C TYR A 49 -6.32 11.39 22.47
N SER A 50 -7.59 11.43 22.81
CA SER A 50 -8.29 10.29 23.42
C SER A 50 -9.15 9.59 22.37
N LEU A 51 -9.00 8.27 22.24
CA LEU A 51 -9.84 7.43 21.40
C LEU A 51 -10.39 6.28 22.24
N LYS A 52 -11.71 6.20 22.38
CA LYS A 52 -12.39 5.17 23.18
C LYS A 52 -11.77 5.01 24.59
N GLY A 53 -11.44 6.13 25.24
CA GLY A 53 -10.83 6.15 26.57
C GLY A 53 -9.33 5.84 26.63
N LYS A 54 -8.69 5.52 25.51
CA LYS A 54 -7.24 5.32 25.43
C LYS A 54 -6.54 6.58 24.94
N ARG A 55 -5.41 6.93 25.56
CA ARG A 55 -4.54 8.00 25.08
C ARG A 55 -3.75 7.50 23.89
N MET A 56 -3.92 8.16 22.75
CA MET A 56 -3.24 7.85 21.48
C MET A 56 -2.25 8.96 21.15
N ALA A 57 -1.15 8.60 20.47
CA ALA A 57 -0.14 9.54 20.00
C ALA A 57 -0.12 9.54 18.47
N GLY A 58 -0.39 10.69 17.86
CA GLY A 58 -0.39 10.87 16.42
C GLY A 58 -1.38 9.99 15.67
N PHE A 59 -1.38 10.15 14.38
CA PHE A 59 -2.22 9.40 13.46
C PHE A 59 -1.35 8.46 12.60
N ASN A 60 -1.97 7.58 11.87
CA ASN A 60 -1.34 6.77 10.84
C ASN A 60 -1.64 7.31 9.44
N ALA A 61 -0.96 6.75 8.45
CA ALA A 61 -1.11 7.11 7.06
C ALA A 61 -1.30 5.88 6.17
N MET A 62 -1.88 6.14 5.02
CA MET A 62 -1.98 5.20 3.91
C MET A 62 -1.11 5.68 2.75
N PHE A 63 -0.49 4.76 2.03
CA PHE A 63 0.29 5.02 0.83
C PHE A 63 -0.29 4.23 -0.34
N ALA A 64 -1.02 4.90 -1.20
CA ALA A 64 -1.69 4.28 -2.36
C ALA A 64 -0.80 4.31 -3.59
N VAL A 65 -0.60 3.15 -4.20
CA VAL A 65 0.23 2.97 -5.39
C VAL A 65 -0.57 2.37 -6.56
N SER A 66 -0.01 2.47 -7.76
CA SER A 66 -0.71 2.12 -9.00
C SER A 66 -0.80 0.61 -9.26
N SER A 67 0.12 -0.18 -8.72
CA SER A 67 0.21 -1.62 -9.04
C SER A 67 0.97 -2.39 -7.97
N ILE A 68 0.84 -3.72 -7.99
CA ILE A 68 1.59 -4.62 -7.11
C ILE A 68 3.12 -4.47 -7.29
N PRO A 69 3.67 -4.42 -8.51
CA PRO A 69 5.10 -4.15 -8.70
C PRO A 69 5.56 -2.83 -8.06
N MET A 70 4.74 -1.79 -8.08
CA MET A 70 5.04 -0.53 -7.40
C MET A 70 4.99 -0.69 -5.88
N ALA A 71 4.01 -1.40 -5.34
CA ALA A 71 3.94 -1.69 -3.90
C ALA A 71 5.20 -2.44 -3.43
N MET A 72 5.67 -3.43 -4.19
CA MET A 72 6.90 -4.17 -3.90
C MET A 72 8.13 -3.26 -3.83
N LYS A 73 8.29 -2.35 -4.81
CA LYS A 73 9.42 -1.41 -4.85
C LYS A 73 9.39 -0.43 -3.67
N TYR A 74 8.21 0.16 -3.40
CA TYR A 74 8.03 1.07 -2.28
C TYR A 74 8.23 0.39 -0.93
N TYR A 75 7.66 -0.79 -0.72
CA TYR A 75 7.81 -1.53 0.53
C TYR A 75 9.28 -1.81 0.85
N LYS A 76 10.04 -2.34 -0.12
CA LYS A 76 11.48 -2.60 0.03
C LYS A 76 12.27 -1.32 0.33
N GLU A 77 11.97 -0.22 -0.36
CA GLU A 77 12.68 1.03 -0.15
C GLU A 77 12.32 1.66 1.21
N PHE A 78 11.06 1.58 1.65
CA PHE A 78 10.66 1.98 3.01
C PHE A 78 11.40 1.16 4.06
N GLN A 79 11.43 -0.17 3.96
CA GLN A 79 12.17 -1.01 4.89
C GLN A 79 13.64 -0.61 4.99
N LYS A 80 14.30 -0.40 3.85
CA LYS A 80 15.69 0.02 3.78
C LYS A 80 15.94 1.34 4.51
N GLN A 81 15.19 2.39 4.18
CA GLN A 81 15.39 3.72 4.79
C GLN A 81 14.99 3.75 6.27
N ILE A 82 13.97 3.00 6.68
CA ILE A 82 13.59 2.83 8.08
C ILE A 82 14.73 2.19 8.87
N ALA A 83 15.33 1.11 8.34
CA ALA A 83 16.46 0.43 8.97
C ALA A 83 17.69 1.35 9.08
N GLU A 84 18.01 2.11 8.03
CA GLU A 84 19.11 3.08 8.00
C GLU A 84 18.91 4.21 9.02
N SER A 85 17.68 4.64 9.25
CA SER A 85 17.35 5.73 10.20
C SER A 85 17.26 5.28 11.65
N HIS A 86 17.32 3.99 11.94
CA HIS A 86 17.08 3.39 13.27
C HIS A 86 15.76 3.84 13.91
N ARG A 87 14.79 4.23 13.11
CA ARG A 87 13.50 4.74 13.57
C ARG A 87 12.56 3.57 13.88
N GLN A 88 11.88 3.64 15.02
CA GLN A 88 10.74 2.76 15.27
C GLN A 88 9.56 3.19 14.40
N PHE A 89 9.30 2.41 13.36
CA PHE A 89 8.30 2.71 12.36
C PHE A 89 7.75 1.40 11.77
N THR A 90 6.45 1.19 11.91
CA THR A 90 5.80 -0.05 11.47
C THR A 90 5.12 0.17 10.13
N ILE A 91 5.53 -0.61 9.13
CA ILE A 91 4.87 -0.65 7.82
C ILE A 91 4.18 -1.99 7.62
N ALA A 92 3.09 -1.95 6.87
CA ALA A 92 2.43 -3.16 6.38
C ALA A 92 1.96 -2.93 4.94
N THR A 93 1.68 -4.01 4.23
CA THR A 93 1.12 -3.93 2.88
C THR A 93 0.03 -4.97 2.69
N ILE A 94 -0.94 -4.63 1.87
CA ILE A 94 -1.97 -5.57 1.46
C ILE A 94 -2.42 -5.25 0.03
N PHE A 95 -2.68 -6.29 -0.74
CA PHE A 95 -3.27 -6.24 -2.06
C PHE A 95 -3.93 -7.58 -2.38
N SER A 96 -4.83 -7.58 -3.34
CA SER A 96 -5.50 -8.79 -3.83
C SER A 96 -5.31 -8.92 -5.35
N TYR A 97 -5.71 -10.04 -5.91
CA TYR A 97 -5.66 -10.30 -7.35
C TYR A 97 -6.43 -9.24 -8.16
N ALA A 98 -7.63 -8.89 -7.73
CA ALA A 98 -8.46 -7.88 -8.39
C ALA A 98 -7.81 -6.50 -8.52
N ALA A 99 -6.73 -6.23 -7.76
CA ALA A 99 -6.02 -4.97 -7.80
C ALA A 99 -5.30 -4.68 -9.14
N ASN A 100 -5.12 -5.67 -10.00
CA ASN A 100 -4.47 -5.51 -11.32
C ASN A 100 -5.45 -5.38 -12.48
N GLU A 101 -6.73 -5.62 -12.27
CA GLU A 101 -7.75 -5.46 -13.30
C GLU A 101 -8.39 -4.06 -13.23
N GLU A 102 -8.53 -3.43 -14.38
CA GLU A 102 -9.18 -2.11 -14.51
C GLU A 102 -10.70 -2.23 -14.48
N ASP A 103 -11.31 -2.81 -13.42
CA ASP A 103 -12.74 -2.89 -13.31
C ASP A 103 -13.30 -1.72 -12.47
N PRO A 104 -14.17 -0.85 -13.07
CA PRO A 104 -14.70 0.34 -12.41
C PRO A 104 -15.81 0.06 -11.37
N GLU A 105 -16.34 -1.15 -11.28
CA GLU A 105 -17.49 -1.50 -10.44
C GLU A 105 -17.11 -2.35 -9.21
N ASP A 106 -15.85 -2.33 -8.78
CA ASP A 106 -15.39 -3.17 -7.67
C ASP A 106 -16.03 -2.76 -6.33
N VAL A 107 -17.29 -3.17 -6.19
CA VAL A 107 -17.92 -3.39 -4.90
C VAL A 107 -17.12 -4.49 -4.22
N LEU A 108 -16.60 -4.23 -3.03
CA LEU A 108 -15.93 -5.17 -2.15
C LEU A 108 -16.73 -6.47 -2.02
N GLN A 109 -16.64 -7.35 -2.99
CA GLN A 109 -17.15 -8.69 -2.87
C GLN A 109 -16.19 -9.49 -2.01
N GLU A 110 -16.72 -10.27 -1.09
CA GLU A 110 -15.95 -11.18 -0.22
C GLU A 110 -15.06 -12.16 -1.00
N GLU A 111 -15.19 -12.21 -2.32
CA GLU A 111 -14.48 -13.06 -3.27
C GLU A 111 -13.09 -12.53 -3.69
N GLY A 112 -12.71 -11.27 -3.34
CA GLY A 112 -11.44 -10.66 -3.72
C GLY A 112 -10.21 -11.08 -2.89
N PHE A 113 -10.37 -12.04 -1.97
CA PHE A 113 -9.27 -12.53 -1.11
C PHE A 113 -8.51 -13.73 -1.70
N ASP A 114 -8.75 -14.05 -2.98
CA ASP A 114 -8.03 -15.15 -3.63
C ASP A 114 -6.60 -14.74 -3.98
N THR A 115 -5.65 -15.25 -3.20
CA THR A 115 -4.21 -15.08 -3.45
C THR A 115 -3.67 -16.10 -4.46
N ASP A 116 -4.43 -17.15 -4.80
CA ASP A 116 -3.99 -18.21 -5.72
C ASP A 116 -3.91 -17.70 -7.17
N ALA A 117 -4.62 -16.66 -7.50
CA ALA A 117 -4.59 -16.01 -8.80
C ALA A 117 -3.44 -14.98 -8.97
N LEU A 118 -2.69 -14.64 -7.90
CA LEU A 118 -1.49 -13.81 -8.01
C LEU A 118 -0.38 -14.55 -8.77
N ASP A 119 0.39 -13.82 -9.58
CA ASP A 119 1.62 -14.37 -10.13
C ASP A 119 2.60 -14.75 -9.00
N GLN A 120 3.48 -15.73 -9.28
CA GLN A 120 4.38 -16.29 -8.26
C GLN A 120 5.22 -15.22 -7.56
N THR A 121 5.72 -14.22 -8.28
CA THR A 121 6.55 -13.16 -7.72
C THR A 121 5.78 -12.27 -6.75
N SER A 122 4.55 -11.90 -7.10
CA SER A 122 3.65 -11.11 -6.26
C SER A 122 3.23 -11.87 -5.01
N ARG A 123 2.98 -13.17 -5.14
CA ARG A 123 2.64 -14.06 -4.02
C ARG A 123 3.82 -14.23 -3.06
N ASP A 124 5.02 -14.52 -3.57
CA ASP A 124 6.23 -14.67 -2.75
C ASP A 124 6.55 -13.38 -1.99
N PHE A 125 6.34 -12.24 -2.64
CA PHE A 125 6.51 -10.95 -1.98
C PHE A 125 5.46 -10.73 -0.87
N LEU A 126 4.19 -11.00 -1.14
CA LEU A 126 3.12 -10.88 -0.14
C LEU A 126 3.40 -11.79 1.06
N GLU A 127 3.82 -13.03 0.80
CA GLU A 127 4.23 -13.96 1.87
C GLU A 127 5.37 -13.38 2.69
N SER A 128 6.42 -12.84 2.06
CA SER A 128 7.53 -12.19 2.77
C SER A 128 7.07 -11.01 3.62
N ALA A 129 6.19 -10.17 3.11
CA ALA A 129 5.65 -9.03 3.85
C ALA A 129 4.75 -9.45 5.03
N ILE A 130 4.00 -10.55 4.88
CA ILE A 130 3.23 -11.16 5.97
C ILE A 130 4.18 -11.75 7.03
N GLN A 131 5.31 -12.34 6.65
CA GLN A 131 6.30 -12.82 7.63
C GLN A 131 6.93 -11.67 8.42
N ASP A 132 7.24 -10.53 7.78
CA ASP A 132 7.69 -9.32 8.50
C ASP A 132 6.63 -8.85 9.52
N TYR A 133 5.36 -8.88 9.11
CA TYR A 133 4.24 -8.56 9.98
C TYR A 133 4.11 -9.55 11.14
N ASN A 134 4.23 -10.84 10.88
CA ASN A 134 4.20 -11.89 11.91
C ASN A 134 5.28 -11.67 12.96
N VAL A 135 6.49 -11.29 12.54
CA VAL A 135 7.59 -10.97 13.46
C VAL A 135 7.25 -9.73 14.30
N ALA A 136 6.73 -8.67 13.67
CA ALA A 136 6.39 -7.42 14.36
C ALA A 136 5.28 -7.57 15.40
N PHE A 137 4.31 -8.46 15.15
CA PHE A 137 3.09 -8.58 15.96
C PHE A 137 2.94 -9.95 16.65
N ASN A 138 3.93 -10.83 16.53
CA ASN A 138 3.89 -12.19 17.09
C ASN A 138 2.65 -12.98 16.64
N THR A 139 2.41 -13.01 15.33
CA THR A 139 1.32 -13.72 14.66
C THR A 139 1.86 -14.83 13.76
N ASN A 140 0.99 -15.59 13.07
CA ASN A 140 1.39 -16.70 12.20
C ASN A 140 0.53 -16.79 10.93
N PHE A 141 0.26 -15.67 10.31
CA PHE A 141 -0.46 -15.61 9.04
C PHE A 141 0.42 -16.03 7.87
N ASP A 142 -0.22 -16.42 6.78
CA ASP A 142 0.41 -16.69 5.48
C ASP A 142 -0.58 -16.37 4.33
N THR A 143 -0.18 -16.64 3.10
CA THR A 143 -0.99 -16.37 1.90
C THR A 143 -2.04 -17.45 1.60
N SER A 144 -2.23 -18.46 2.44
CA SER A 144 -3.34 -19.41 2.30
C SER A 144 -4.68 -18.70 2.58
N SER A 145 -5.73 -19.09 1.87
CA SER A 145 -7.01 -18.39 1.83
C SER A 145 -7.54 -18.01 3.23
N ASP A 146 -7.65 -18.98 4.14
CA ASP A 146 -8.18 -18.76 5.50
C ASP A 146 -7.29 -17.84 6.34
N LYS A 147 -5.96 -18.03 6.27
CA LYS A 147 -5.02 -17.23 7.04
C LYS A 147 -4.86 -15.82 6.47
N PHE A 148 -4.99 -15.66 5.15
CA PHE A 148 -4.97 -14.35 4.53
C PHE A 148 -6.19 -13.52 4.91
N GLN A 149 -7.39 -14.12 5.00
CA GLN A 149 -8.57 -13.43 5.53
C GLN A 149 -8.38 -12.99 6.98
N ASN A 150 -7.76 -13.84 7.80
CA ASN A 150 -7.45 -13.47 9.18
C ASN A 150 -6.38 -12.38 9.28
N TYR A 151 -5.36 -12.43 8.40
CA TYR A 151 -4.38 -11.33 8.24
C TYR A 151 -5.06 -10.01 7.91
N TYR A 152 -5.98 -9.99 6.92
CA TYR A 152 -6.75 -8.81 6.57
C TYR A 152 -7.52 -8.22 7.77
N LYS A 153 -8.21 -9.08 8.51
CA LYS A 153 -8.99 -8.66 9.70
C LYS A 153 -8.11 -8.09 10.81
N ASP A 154 -7.01 -8.78 11.11
CA ASP A 154 -6.05 -8.35 12.12
C ASP A 154 -5.36 -7.04 11.71
N LEU A 155 -4.86 -6.94 10.48
CA LEU A 155 -4.27 -5.72 9.93
C LEU A 155 -5.23 -4.54 9.98
N SER A 156 -6.49 -4.74 9.54
CA SER A 156 -7.54 -3.74 9.61
C SER A 156 -7.75 -3.21 11.03
N MET A 157 -7.78 -4.12 12.00
CA MET A 157 -7.95 -3.75 13.41
C MET A 157 -6.73 -3.01 13.97
N ARG A 158 -5.51 -3.44 13.63
CA ARG A 158 -4.27 -2.76 14.06
C ARG A 158 -4.11 -1.37 13.47
N VAL A 159 -4.50 -1.17 12.22
CA VAL A 159 -4.56 0.17 11.62
C VAL A 159 -5.54 1.04 12.39
N LYS A 160 -6.76 0.55 12.68
CA LYS A 160 -7.76 1.27 13.49
C LYS A 160 -7.32 1.54 14.93
N ASN A 161 -6.42 0.73 15.47
CA ASN A 161 -5.85 0.90 16.80
C ASN A 161 -4.54 1.72 16.81
N ARG A 162 -4.10 2.24 15.66
CA ARG A 162 -2.85 3.01 15.55
C ARG A 162 -1.57 2.18 15.82
N GLU A 163 -1.62 0.88 15.60
CA GLU A 163 -0.46 -0.02 15.79
C GLU A 163 0.43 -0.11 14.54
N VAL A 164 -0.10 0.26 13.36
CA VAL A 164 0.63 0.37 12.09
C VAL A 164 0.79 1.85 11.76
N ASP A 165 2.00 2.30 11.45
CA ASP A 165 2.28 3.69 11.08
C ASP A 165 1.87 3.99 9.64
N LEU A 166 2.27 3.14 8.70
CA LEU A 166 2.02 3.32 7.27
C LEU A 166 1.51 2.03 6.64
N LEU A 167 0.36 2.10 5.99
CA LEU A 167 -0.21 1.01 5.22
C LEU A 167 -0.04 1.28 3.72
N ILE A 168 0.71 0.42 3.02
CA ILE A 168 0.89 0.48 1.56
C ILE A 168 -0.20 -0.36 0.91
N VAL A 169 -0.94 0.22 -0.04
CA VAL A 169 -2.11 -0.42 -0.65
C VAL A 169 -2.12 -0.29 -2.18
N VAL A 170 -2.68 -1.31 -2.83
CA VAL A 170 -3.03 -1.27 -4.24
C VAL A 170 -4.54 -1.46 -4.34
N ASN A 171 -5.27 -0.41 -4.64
CA ASN A 171 -6.73 -0.32 -4.77
C ASN A 171 -7.57 -0.77 -3.54
N MET A 172 -7.00 -1.42 -2.55
CA MET A 172 -7.70 -1.83 -1.33
C MET A 172 -7.76 -0.71 -0.30
N PHE A 173 -8.75 -0.73 0.59
CA PHE A 173 -8.96 0.25 1.67
C PHE A 173 -9.15 1.71 1.22
N LEU A 174 -9.22 2.02 -0.05
CA LEU A 174 -9.42 3.39 -0.53
C LEU A 174 -10.88 3.84 -0.41
N THR A 175 -11.80 2.90 -0.40
CA THR A 175 -13.24 3.14 -0.22
C THR A 175 -13.77 2.27 0.92
N GLY A 176 -14.70 2.81 1.72
CA GLY A 176 -15.36 2.04 2.79
C GLY A 176 -14.52 1.69 4.01
N PHE A 177 -13.23 2.02 4.03
CA PHE A 177 -12.38 1.77 5.21
C PHE A 177 -12.48 2.91 6.22
N ASP A 178 -13.30 2.70 7.24
CA ASP A 178 -13.47 3.66 8.34
C ASP A 178 -12.41 3.43 9.43
N ALA A 179 -11.42 4.32 9.48
CA ALA A 179 -10.38 4.35 10.50
C ALA A 179 -10.16 5.78 11.01
N THR A 180 -10.69 6.08 12.19
CA THR A 180 -10.57 7.41 12.82
C THR A 180 -9.14 7.81 13.17
N THR A 181 -8.22 6.85 13.16
CA THR A 181 -6.78 7.06 13.37
C THR A 181 -6.01 7.40 12.10
N LEU A 182 -6.65 7.26 10.93
CA LEU A 182 -6.04 7.53 9.63
C LEU A 182 -6.33 8.97 9.21
N ASN A 183 -5.32 9.81 9.09
CA ASN A 183 -5.50 11.22 8.71
C ASN A 183 -4.73 11.65 7.47
N THR A 184 -3.84 10.81 6.95
CA THR A 184 -2.97 11.17 5.84
C THR A 184 -3.02 10.10 4.76
N LEU A 185 -3.25 10.52 3.53
CA LEU A 185 -3.15 9.68 2.34
C LEU A 185 -2.03 10.21 1.45
N TRP A 186 -1.02 9.37 1.23
CA TRP A 186 0.01 9.59 0.21
C TRP A 186 -0.40 8.85 -1.06
N VAL A 187 -0.25 9.48 -2.21
CA VAL A 187 -0.72 8.91 -3.48
C VAL A 187 0.38 8.98 -4.53
N ASP A 188 0.80 7.82 -5.01
CA ASP A 188 1.67 7.69 -6.18
C ASP A 188 0.99 6.84 -7.26
N LYS A 189 -0.16 7.34 -7.71
CA LYS A 189 -0.95 6.77 -8.82
C LYS A 189 -1.84 7.83 -9.43
N ASN A 190 -2.26 7.61 -10.67
CA ASN A 190 -3.30 8.44 -11.25
C ASN A 190 -4.64 8.10 -10.61
N LEU A 191 -5.23 9.03 -9.89
CA LEU A 191 -6.59 8.88 -9.39
C LEU A 191 -7.56 9.12 -10.55
N LYS A 192 -8.36 8.12 -10.89
CA LYS A 192 -9.47 8.28 -11.82
C LYS A 192 -10.65 8.92 -11.05
N MET A 193 -11.46 9.74 -11.74
CA MET A 193 -12.54 10.54 -11.13
C MET A 193 -13.62 9.71 -10.39
N HIS A 194 -13.64 8.39 -10.57
CA HIS A 194 -14.55 7.46 -9.88
C HIS A 194 -13.95 6.86 -8.58
N GLY A 195 -12.76 7.29 -8.17
CA GLY A 195 -12.07 6.82 -6.97
C GLY A 195 -11.83 7.92 -5.92
N LEU A 196 -12.59 8.99 -5.99
CA LEU A 196 -12.64 10.05 -4.97
C LEU A 196 -13.95 9.96 -4.21
#